data_13028049f44f43d813bdeeb613dca5af
#
_entry.id   13028049f44f43d813bdeeb613dca5af
#
_cell.length_a   1.000
_cell.length_b   1.000
_cell.length_c   1.000
_cell.angle_alpha   90.00
_cell.angle_beta   90.00
_cell.angle_gamma   90.00
#
_symmetry.space_group_name_H-M   'P 1'
#
loop_
_entity.id
_entity.type
_entity.pdbx_description
1 polymer ?
#
loop_
_entity_poly.entity_id
_entity_poly.type
_entity_poly.pdbx_seq_one_letter_code
_entity_poly.pdbx_strand_id
1 'polypeptide(L)'
;MSRIIGIDLGTTNSCVAVMEGGEAKVINNPEGGRTTPSMVAITDNAERLVGQIAKRQAVTNPENTVFGVKRLIGRKWDSPEVQNDIKVLPYKIEKAANGDVRISLRSKQYSPAEISSFILANIKKSAEEYLGEKITAAVITVPAYFSDSQRQATKDAGKIAGLNVLRIINEPTAASLAYGLDKKKDEKIAVFDLGGGTFDVSILEIGDGVFEVKSTNGDTHLGGEDFDLILIDHLADEFKKDQGIDLRKDKMALQRLKEAAEKAKMELSSSMQTEVNLPFITADANGPKHLAMKITRAKLENLVSGLLEKLEAPCRTALKDAGLSAGDIDEVILVGGMTRMPAVQERVQRIFGREPNKSVNPDEVVAMGAAIQGAVLKGEVQDVLLLDVTPLSLGIETLGGVMTKLIEKNTTIPAKKSQIFSTAEDNQPAVSVHVLQGEREMASDNKTLGRFELTGISPAPRGVPQIEVTFDIDANGIVEVSAKDQATGKRQSIRITHSSGLTQEEIDRLVKDAELHSAEDRRKKELVDARNAADGLIYTTEKSLAELGDKIDPNTRSQVERAAGNLKHAVQGDDVDEIKRLTETLSHASHAMAQAAYQHSGASAGQQSANSAGNAYRPASSADEEEVVDAEYEEVG
;
A
#
# COMPACT_ATOMS: atom_id res chain seq x y z
N MET A 1 17.58 -16.00 18.03
CA MET A 1 16.99 -14.64 17.92
C MET A 1 15.94 -14.72 16.84
N SER A 2 14.74 -14.11 17.03
CA SER A 2 13.69 -14.12 15.98
C SER A 2 14.20 -13.40 14.74
N ARG A 3 13.70 -13.79 13.56
CA ARG A 3 14.01 -13.13 12.29
C ARG A 3 13.39 -11.72 12.26
N ILE A 4 14.02 -10.84 11.52
CA ILE A 4 13.52 -9.48 11.27
C ILE A 4 12.94 -9.47 9.87
N ILE A 5 11.71 -9.02 9.72
CA ILE A 5 11.07 -8.86 8.40
C ILE A 5 11.16 -7.42 7.92
N GLY A 6 11.30 -7.24 6.62
CA GLY A 6 11.17 -5.97 5.94
C GLY A 6 9.77 -5.81 5.36
N ILE A 7 9.09 -4.72 5.68
CA ILE A 7 7.72 -4.45 5.23
C ILE A 7 7.69 -3.15 4.44
N ASP A 8 7.24 -3.25 3.21
CA ASP A 8 6.73 -2.11 2.44
C ASP A 8 5.24 -1.94 2.75
N LEU A 9 4.89 -0.91 3.53
CA LEU A 9 3.51 -0.54 3.81
C LEU A 9 3.00 0.43 2.73
N GLY A 10 2.66 -0.10 1.56
CA GLY A 10 2.25 0.69 0.41
C GLY A 10 0.82 1.24 0.50
N THR A 11 0.51 2.29 -0.28
CA THR A 11 -0.83 2.90 -0.32
C THR A 11 -1.88 1.93 -0.84
N THR A 12 -1.58 1.25 -1.94
CA THR A 12 -2.52 0.33 -2.62
C THR A 12 -2.20 -1.13 -2.30
N ASN A 13 -0.92 -1.50 -2.32
CA ASN A 13 -0.46 -2.85 -2.00
C ASN A 13 0.72 -2.77 -1.05
N SER A 14 0.82 -3.73 -0.13
CA SER A 14 1.95 -3.91 0.78
C SER A 14 2.72 -5.19 0.43
N CYS A 15 4.02 -5.19 0.71
CA CYS A 15 4.91 -6.31 0.44
C CYS A 15 5.74 -6.64 1.67
N VAL A 16 6.12 -7.91 1.84
CA VAL A 16 6.99 -8.34 2.94
C VAL A 16 8.11 -9.22 2.42
N ALA A 17 9.30 -9.01 2.96
CA ALA A 17 10.48 -9.79 2.64
C ALA A 17 11.26 -10.18 3.90
N VAL A 18 12.12 -11.18 3.77
CA VAL A 18 13.00 -11.68 4.82
C VAL A 18 14.35 -12.04 4.22
N MET A 19 15.41 -11.99 5.04
CA MET A 19 16.72 -12.53 4.63
C MET A 19 16.75 -14.04 4.83
N GLU A 20 17.05 -14.77 3.76
CA GLU A 20 17.26 -16.22 3.75
C GLU A 20 18.47 -16.58 2.90
N GLY A 21 19.42 -17.32 3.48
CA GLY A 21 20.62 -17.77 2.76
C GLY A 21 21.52 -16.62 2.23
N GLY A 22 21.45 -15.44 2.84
CA GLY A 22 22.20 -14.24 2.40
C GLY A 22 21.48 -13.38 1.35
N GLU A 23 20.29 -13.79 0.91
CA GLU A 23 19.49 -13.07 -0.07
C GLU A 23 18.16 -12.57 0.53
N ALA A 24 17.68 -11.44 0.04
CA ALA A 24 16.35 -10.93 0.41
C ALA A 24 15.27 -11.63 -0.45
N LYS A 25 14.36 -12.33 0.21
CA LYS A 25 13.26 -13.05 -0.44
C LYS A 25 11.91 -12.48 -0.04
N VAL A 26 11.05 -12.25 -1.02
CA VAL A 26 9.67 -11.84 -0.81
C VAL A 26 8.85 -13.02 -0.33
N ILE A 27 8.07 -12.82 0.73
CA ILE A 27 7.15 -13.82 1.28
C ILE A 27 5.80 -13.68 0.58
N ASN A 28 5.29 -14.79 0.05
CA ASN A 28 3.95 -14.82 -0.53
C ASN A 28 2.87 -14.72 0.56
N ASN A 29 1.78 -14.05 0.23
CA ASN A 29 0.60 -14.04 1.07
C ASN A 29 -0.13 -15.42 1.02
N PRO A 30 -1.11 -15.68 1.90
CA PRO A 30 -1.85 -16.94 1.91
C PRO A 30 -2.59 -17.27 0.60
N GLU A 31 -2.90 -16.26 -0.20
CA GLU A 31 -3.51 -16.39 -1.52
C GLU A 31 -2.49 -16.64 -2.64
N GLY A 32 -1.20 -16.80 -2.33
CA GLY A 32 -0.10 -17.04 -3.26
C GLY A 32 0.43 -15.77 -3.96
N GLY A 33 -0.10 -14.59 -3.64
CA GLY A 33 0.36 -13.31 -4.19
C GLY A 33 1.63 -12.82 -3.50
N ARG A 34 2.49 -12.12 -4.24
CA ARG A 34 3.72 -11.51 -3.71
C ARG A 34 3.46 -10.16 -3.02
N THR A 35 2.29 -9.57 -3.24
CA THR A 35 1.80 -8.36 -2.59
C THR A 35 0.42 -8.58 -1.98
N THR A 36 0.10 -7.85 -0.93
CA THR A 36 -1.19 -7.88 -0.24
C THR A 36 -1.88 -6.54 -0.41
N PRO A 37 -3.13 -6.47 -0.90
CA PRO A 37 -3.87 -5.21 -0.96
C PRO A 37 -3.94 -4.51 0.40
N SER A 38 -3.61 -3.23 0.45
CA SER A 38 -3.67 -2.40 1.66
C SER A 38 -5.12 -1.98 1.97
N MET A 39 -5.99 -2.99 2.12
CA MET A 39 -7.43 -2.81 2.30
C MET A 39 -7.92 -3.51 3.56
N VAL A 40 -8.88 -2.86 4.24
CA VAL A 40 -9.52 -3.38 5.46
C VAL A 40 -11.03 -3.19 5.34
N ALA A 41 -11.80 -4.23 5.59
CA ALA A 41 -13.26 -4.16 5.61
C ALA A 41 -13.83 -4.63 6.96
N ILE A 42 -14.94 -4.03 7.38
CA ILE A 42 -15.72 -4.46 8.54
C ILE A 42 -17.07 -4.98 8.04
N THR A 43 -17.36 -6.24 8.30
CA THR A 43 -18.62 -6.88 7.90
C THR A 43 -19.78 -6.48 8.80
N ASP A 44 -21.01 -6.91 8.43
CA ASP A 44 -22.21 -6.71 9.25
C ASP A 44 -22.10 -7.33 10.66
N ASN A 45 -21.37 -8.44 10.74
CA ASN A 45 -21.11 -9.16 12.00
C ASN A 45 -19.92 -8.57 12.79
N ALA A 46 -19.47 -7.37 12.44
CA ALA A 46 -18.30 -6.71 13.01
C ALA A 46 -16.97 -7.48 12.82
N GLU A 47 -16.93 -8.39 11.87
CA GLU A 47 -15.73 -9.13 11.50
C GLU A 47 -14.77 -8.24 10.69
N ARG A 48 -13.47 -8.36 10.96
CA ARG A 48 -12.42 -7.63 10.27
C ARG A 48 -11.79 -8.48 9.17
N LEU A 49 -11.87 -8.00 7.95
CA LEU A 49 -11.24 -8.60 6.77
C LEU A 49 -10.08 -7.71 6.32
N VAL A 50 -8.98 -8.32 5.87
CA VAL A 50 -7.78 -7.60 5.42
C VAL A 50 -7.26 -8.20 4.12
N GLY A 51 -6.70 -7.37 3.25
CA GLY A 51 -6.05 -7.80 2.03
C GLY A 51 -7.04 -8.16 0.92
N GLN A 52 -6.80 -9.28 0.24
CA GLN A 52 -7.56 -9.69 -0.94
C GLN A 52 -9.04 -9.96 -0.62
N ILE A 53 -9.34 -10.48 0.57
CA ILE A 53 -10.71 -10.73 1.01
C ILE A 53 -11.46 -9.42 1.19
N ALA A 54 -10.82 -8.41 1.80
CA ALA A 54 -11.40 -7.08 1.92
C ALA A 54 -11.63 -6.43 0.54
N LYS A 55 -10.67 -6.57 -0.40
CA LYS A 55 -10.80 -6.07 -1.77
C LYS A 55 -12.01 -6.66 -2.48
N ARG A 56 -12.27 -7.96 -2.33
CA ARG A 56 -13.43 -8.63 -2.94
C ARG A 56 -14.78 -8.10 -2.44
N GLN A 57 -14.85 -7.62 -1.20
CA GLN A 57 -16.08 -7.05 -0.62
C GLN A 57 -16.28 -5.56 -0.94
N ALA A 58 -15.29 -4.88 -1.47
CA ALA A 58 -15.33 -3.44 -1.69
C ALA A 58 -16.55 -2.98 -2.50
N VAL A 59 -17.00 -3.76 -3.48
CA VAL A 59 -18.18 -3.47 -4.31
C VAL A 59 -19.48 -3.54 -3.50
N THR A 60 -19.63 -4.56 -2.67
CA THR A 60 -20.88 -4.81 -1.92
C THR A 60 -20.92 -4.10 -0.57
N ASN A 61 -19.76 -3.71 -0.05
CA ASN A 61 -19.61 -3.04 1.25
C ASN A 61 -18.67 -1.82 1.18
N PRO A 62 -18.89 -0.88 0.22
CA PRO A 62 -17.94 0.22 -0.03
C PRO A 62 -17.79 1.18 1.15
N GLU A 63 -18.87 1.42 1.92
CA GLU A 63 -18.85 2.34 3.06
C GLU A 63 -18.06 1.83 4.26
N ASN A 64 -17.82 0.53 4.35
CA ASN A 64 -17.09 -0.10 5.44
C ASN A 64 -15.83 -0.83 4.97
N THR A 65 -15.36 -0.50 3.76
CA THR A 65 -14.10 -0.99 3.18
C THR A 65 -13.16 0.17 2.97
N VAL A 66 -12.07 0.18 3.74
CA VAL A 66 -11.04 1.24 3.72
C VAL A 66 -9.92 0.84 2.79
N PHE A 67 -9.52 1.76 1.94
CA PHE A 67 -8.34 1.70 1.08
C PHE A 67 -7.66 3.08 1.08
N GLY A 68 -6.42 3.18 0.60
CA GLY A 68 -5.70 4.46 0.53
C GLY A 68 -5.39 5.08 1.91
N VAL A 69 -5.47 4.31 3.01
CA VAL A 69 -5.33 4.81 4.39
C VAL A 69 -3.99 5.50 4.63
N LYS A 70 -2.94 5.14 3.88
CA LYS A 70 -1.62 5.77 3.94
C LYS A 70 -1.65 7.27 3.61
N ARG A 71 -2.61 7.72 2.79
CA ARG A 71 -2.84 9.15 2.49
C ARG A 71 -3.39 9.93 3.69
N LEU A 72 -4.07 9.24 4.61
CA LEU A 72 -4.70 9.85 5.80
C LEU A 72 -3.83 9.77 7.05
N ILE A 73 -2.85 8.84 7.10
CA ILE A 73 -2.03 8.60 8.28
C ILE A 73 -1.24 9.84 8.68
N GLY A 74 -1.27 10.20 9.97
CA GLY A 74 -0.53 11.35 10.52
C GLY A 74 -0.97 12.71 10.02
N ARG A 75 -2.16 12.82 9.38
CA ARG A 75 -2.71 14.08 8.87
C ARG A 75 -3.79 14.63 9.79
N LYS A 76 -3.97 15.96 9.75
CA LYS A 76 -5.09 16.65 10.40
C LYS A 76 -6.30 16.69 9.47
N TRP A 77 -7.49 16.62 10.06
CA TRP A 77 -8.75 16.65 9.31
C TRP A 77 -8.89 17.90 8.42
N ASP A 78 -8.41 19.06 8.92
CA ASP A 78 -8.50 20.34 8.20
C ASP A 78 -7.47 20.48 7.05
N SER A 79 -6.58 19.50 6.85
CA SER A 79 -5.60 19.60 5.75
C SER A 79 -6.28 19.51 4.38
N PRO A 80 -5.80 20.29 3.38
CA PRO A 80 -6.42 20.35 2.04
C PRO A 80 -6.56 18.98 1.39
N GLU A 81 -5.56 18.11 1.57
CA GLU A 81 -5.55 16.76 1.00
C GLU A 81 -6.66 15.90 1.58
N VAL A 82 -6.84 15.90 2.91
CA VAL A 82 -7.93 15.16 3.57
C VAL A 82 -9.29 15.70 3.14
N GLN A 83 -9.43 17.03 3.00
CA GLN A 83 -10.68 17.65 2.52
C GLN A 83 -11.00 17.27 1.06
N ASN A 84 -10.00 16.98 0.25
CA ASN A 84 -10.20 16.44 -1.09
C ASN A 84 -10.57 14.95 -1.06
N ASP A 85 -9.89 14.16 -0.24
CA ASP A 85 -10.15 12.72 -0.08
C ASP A 85 -11.59 12.45 0.41
N ILE A 86 -12.12 13.27 1.33
CA ILE A 86 -13.51 13.18 1.83
C ILE A 86 -14.55 13.22 0.68
N LYS A 87 -14.25 13.93 -0.41
CA LYS A 87 -15.18 14.08 -1.54
C LYS A 87 -15.27 12.85 -2.45
N VAL A 88 -14.21 12.03 -2.45
CA VAL A 88 -14.04 10.93 -3.42
C VAL A 88 -14.05 9.54 -2.77
N LEU A 89 -13.79 9.45 -1.45
CA LEU A 89 -13.79 8.19 -0.74
C LEU A 89 -15.20 7.75 -0.35
N PRO A 90 -15.55 6.45 -0.50
CA PRO A 90 -16.89 5.95 -0.22
C PRO A 90 -17.16 5.80 1.29
N TYR A 91 -16.13 5.65 2.12
CA TYR A 91 -16.23 5.51 3.57
C TYR A 91 -16.18 6.87 4.27
N LYS A 92 -16.75 6.93 5.48
CA LYS A 92 -16.91 8.19 6.22
C LYS A 92 -15.65 8.56 6.97
N ILE A 93 -15.17 9.79 6.76
CA ILE A 93 -14.04 10.41 7.46
C ILE A 93 -14.58 11.52 8.36
N GLU A 94 -14.18 11.54 9.63
CA GLU A 94 -14.65 12.46 10.66
C GLU A 94 -13.48 13.13 11.39
N LYS A 95 -13.77 14.26 12.03
CA LYS A 95 -12.82 15.02 12.83
C LYS A 95 -12.85 14.53 14.27
N ALA A 96 -11.70 14.13 14.82
CA ALA A 96 -11.54 13.87 16.23
C ALA A 96 -11.51 15.17 17.06
N ALA A 97 -11.70 15.08 18.38
CA ALA A 97 -11.65 16.24 19.28
C ALA A 97 -10.30 16.98 19.24
N ASN A 98 -9.20 16.28 19.00
CA ASN A 98 -7.85 16.82 18.84
C ASN A 98 -7.54 17.30 17.40
N GLY A 99 -8.53 17.27 16.50
CA GLY A 99 -8.37 17.66 15.09
C GLY A 99 -7.78 16.60 14.18
N ASP A 100 -7.53 15.39 14.65
CA ASP A 100 -7.03 14.29 13.83
C ASP A 100 -8.13 13.63 13.00
N VAL A 101 -7.71 12.84 12.02
CA VAL A 101 -8.61 12.04 11.18
C VAL A 101 -9.12 10.83 11.94
N ARG A 102 -10.43 10.56 11.85
CA ARG A 102 -11.07 9.30 12.23
C ARG A 102 -11.84 8.73 11.06
N ILE A 103 -11.84 7.41 10.95
CA ILE A 103 -12.55 6.65 9.92
C ILE A 103 -13.69 5.92 10.63
N SER A 104 -14.94 6.23 10.25
CA SER A 104 -16.13 5.62 10.84
C SER A 104 -16.56 4.41 10.03
N LEU A 105 -16.45 3.23 10.62
CA LEU A 105 -16.88 1.96 10.02
C LEU A 105 -17.93 1.34 10.95
N ARG A 106 -19.12 1.10 10.44
CA ARG A 106 -20.26 0.65 11.25
C ARG A 106 -20.49 1.61 12.42
N SER A 107 -20.44 1.11 13.64
CA SER A 107 -20.66 1.88 14.88
C SER A 107 -19.36 2.30 15.58
N LYS A 108 -18.19 2.04 14.98
CA LYS A 108 -16.88 2.29 15.60
C LYS A 108 -16.05 3.26 14.78
N GLN A 109 -15.29 4.10 15.47
CA GLN A 109 -14.30 4.99 14.87
C GLN A 109 -12.90 4.42 15.05
N TYR A 110 -12.09 4.51 13.98
CA TYR A 110 -10.72 4.05 13.93
C TYR A 110 -9.79 5.18 13.52
N SER A 111 -8.58 5.21 14.06
CA SER A 111 -7.54 6.07 13.52
C SER A 111 -6.93 5.44 12.25
N PRO A 112 -6.32 6.23 11.35
CA PRO A 112 -5.57 5.68 10.22
C PRO A 112 -4.44 4.74 10.64
N ALA A 113 -3.77 5.01 11.78
CA ALA A 113 -2.73 4.13 12.34
C ALA A 113 -3.32 2.79 12.79
N GLU A 114 -4.51 2.77 13.38
CA GLU A 114 -5.23 1.55 13.78
C GLU A 114 -5.62 0.71 12.55
N ILE A 115 -6.12 1.32 11.47
CA ILE A 115 -6.40 0.61 10.22
C ILE A 115 -5.11 0.05 9.60
N SER A 116 -4.03 0.83 9.59
CA SER A 116 -2.72 0.38 9.10
C SER A 116 -2.17 -0.78 9.93
N SER A 117 -2.42 -0.80 11.25
CA SER A 117 -1.99 -1.90 12.11
C SER A 117 -2.67 -3.23 11.76
N PHE A 118 -3.90 -3.21 11.25
CA PHE A 118 -4.59 -4.42 10.80
C PHE A 118 -3.92 -5.02 9.55
N ILE A 119 -3.44 -4.15 8.63
CA ILE A 119 -2.66 -4.57 7.46
C ILE A 119 -1.35 -5.20 7.92
N LEU A 120 -0.62 -4.53 8.83
CA LEU A 120 0.65 -5.00 9.36
C LEU A 120 0.51 -6.32 10.15
N ALA A 121 -0.57 -6.48 10.92
CA ALA A 121 -0.87 -7.72 11.64
C ALA A 121 -1.15 -8.89 10.68
N ASN A 122 -1.84 -8.64 9.56
CA ASN A 122 -2.07 -9.63 8.52
C ASN A 122 -0.76 -10.05 7.83
N ILE A 123 0.10 -9.08 7.49
CA ILE A 123 1.42 -9.32 6.91
C ILE A 123 2.31 -10.11 7.88
N LYS A 124 2.35 -9.73 9.16
CA LYS A 124 3.06 -10.46 10.21
C LYS A 124 2.61 -11.90 10.27
N LYS A 125 1.29 -12.15 10.26
CA LYS A 125 0.73 -13.51 10.27
C LYS A 125 1.18 -14.31 9.06
N SER A 126 1.15 -13.74 7.86
CA SER A 126 1.65 -14.39 6.63
C SER A 126 3.13 -14.76 6.73
N ALA A 127 3.95 -13.86 7.31
CA ALA A 127 5.36 -14.12 7.54
C ALA A 127 5.58 -15.23 8.58
N GLU A 128 4.81 -15.26 9.67
CA GLU A 128 4.88 -16.31 10.69
C GLU A 128 4.45 -17.67 10.13
N GLU A 129 3.42 -17.72 9.29
CA GLU A 129 2.97 -18.94 8.62
C GLU A 129 4.03 -19.48 7.64
N TYR A 130 4.67 -18.60 6.86
CA TYR A 130 5.76 -18.97 5.94
C TYR A 130 7.01 -19.48 6.67
N LEU A 131 7.42 -18.78 7.73
CA LEU A 131 8.67 -19.05 8.44
C LEU A 131 8.55 -20.15 9.51
N GLY A 132 7.33 -20.51 9.93
CA GLY A 132 7.06 -21.45 11.00
C GLY A 132 7.48 -20.98 12.39
N GLU A 133 7.77 -19.66 12.56
CA GLU A 133 8.18 -19.08 13.83
C GLU A 133 7.49 -17.73 14.09
N LYS A 134 7.46 -17.31 15.37
CA LYS A 134 6.90 -16.00 15.74
C LYS A 134 7.81 -14.87 15.34
N ILE A 135 7.24 -13.83 14.74
CA ILE A 135 7.92 -12.62 14.34
C ILE A 135 7.59 -11.49 15.32
N THR A 136 8.63 -10.92 15.92
CA THR A 136 8.49 -9.85 16.91
C THR A 136 9.10 -8.53 16.48
N ALA A 137 9.90 -8.50 15.41
CA ALA A 137 10.63 -7.30 14.97
C ALA A 137 10.50 -7.09 13.47
N ALA A 138 10.44 -5.82 13.06
CA ALA A 138 10.36 -5.43 11.66
C ALA A 138 11.11 -4.12 11.37
N VAL A 139 11.51 -3.96 10.12
CA VAL A 139 11.81 -2.67 9.49
C VAL A 139 10.61 -2.32 8.59
N ILE A 140 10.06 -1.12 8.73
CA ILE A 140 8.89 -0.66 7.98
C ILE A 140 9.27 0.55 7.16
N THR A 141 8.81 0.60 5.91
CA THR A 141 9.13 1.71 5.00
C THR A 141 8.07 2.81 5.03
N VAL A 142 8.51 4.01 4.69
CA VAL A 142 7.65 5.18 4.50
C VAL A 142 8.14 5.98 3.29
N PRO A 143 7.28 6.75 2.62
CA PRO A 143 7.71 7.72 1.62
C PRO A 143 8.79 8.66 2.18
N ALA A 144 9.78 9.01 1.35
CA ALA A 144 10.87 9.88 1.80
C ALA A 144 10.36 11.25 2.24
N TYR A 145 9.31 11.75 1.59
CA TYR A 145 8.72 13.06 1.88
C TYR A 145 7.66 13.05 2.99
N PHE A 146 7.52 11.92 3.73
CA PHE A 146 6.66 11.87 4.91
C PHE A 146 7.17 12.81 6.01
N SER A 147 6.22 13.55 6.59
CA SER A 147 6.48 14.36 7.78
C SER A 147 6.74 13.47 9.00
N ASP A 148 7.34 14.07 10.03
CA ASP A 148 7.57 13.42 11.33
C ASP A 148 6.29 12.77 11.89
N SER A 149 5.16 13.47 11.81
CA SER A 149 3.84 12.96 12.22
C SER A 149 3.46 11.65 11.53
N GLN A 150 3.66 11.57 10.23
CA GLN A 150 3.33 10.39 9.43
C GLN A 150 4.27 9.22 9.73
N ARG A 151 5.56 9.49 9.96
CA ARG A 151 6.57 8.51 10.38
C ARG A 151 6.24 7.91 11.75
N GLN A 152 5.92 8.76 12.73
CA GLN A 152 5.54 8.31 14.06
C GLN A 152 4.25 7.48 14.03
N ALA A 153 3.21 7.93 13.30
CA ALA A 153 1.96 7.19 13.16
C ALA A 153 2.16 5.80 12.50
N THR A 154 3.10 5.69 11.55
CA THR A 154 3.48 4.40 10.95
C THR A 154 4.20 3.50 11.95
N LYS A 155 5.09 4.06 12.77
CA LYS A 155 5.77 3.33 13.86
C LYS A 155 4.78 2.82 14.90
N ASP A 156 3.80 3.65 15.28
CA ASP A 156 2.73 3.28 16.21
C ASP A 156 1.83 2.17 15.64
N ALA A 157 1.50 2.23 14.34
CA ALA A 157 0.76 1.15 13.66
C ALA A 157 1.51 -0.20 13.75
N GLY A 158 2.83 -0.19 13.57
CA GLY A 158 3.67 -1.39 13.75
C GLY A 158 3.61 -1.91 15.19
N LYS A 159 3.70 -1.01 16.18
CA LYS A 159 3.62 -1.35 17.60
C LYS A 159 2.25 -1.96 17.96
N ILE A 160 1.15 -1.38 17.47
CA ILE A 160 -0.22 -1.91 17.66
C ILE A 160 -0.36 -3.29 17.03
N ALA A 161 0.30 -3.55 15.88
CA ALA A 161 0.35 -4.87 15.25
C ALA A 161 1.22 -5.90 16.02
N GLY A 162 1.79 -5.53 17.17
CA GLY A 162 2.67 -6.38 17.97
C GLY A 162 4.04 -6.58 17.36
N LEU A 163 4.54 -5.57 16.63
CA LEU A 163 5.89 -5.54 16.06
C LEU A 163 6.76 -4.52 16.80
N ASN A 164 7.95 -4.93 17.22
CA ASN A 164 9.00 -4.00 17.59
C ASN A 164 9.58 -3.40 16.30
N VAL A 165 9.24 -2.15 16.01
CA VAL A 165 9.73 -1.44 14.82
C VAL A 165 11.15 -0.96 15.10
N LEU A 166 12.14 -1.70 14.60
CA LEU A 166 13.55 -1.41 14.80
C LEU A 166 14.01 -0.17 14.04
N ARG A 167 13.44 0.01 12.84
CA ARG A 167 13.75 1.14 11.97
C ARG A 167 12.52 1.50 11.12
N ILE A 168 12.29 2.80 10.97
CA ILE A 168 11.52 3.38 9.86
C ILE A 168 12.55 3.81 8.81
N ILE A 169 12.42 3.34 7.58
CA ILE A 169 13.34 3.64 6.48
C ILE A 169 12.56 4.24 5.30
N ASN A 170 13.17 5.16 4.56
CA ASN A 170 12.56 5.73 3.37
C ASN A 170 12.48 4.70 2.23
N GLU A 171 11.37 4.69 1.49
CA GLU A 171 11.12 3.75 0.38
C GLU A 171 12.22 3.81 -0.69
N PRO A 172 12.61 4.99 -1.23
CA PRO A 172 13.69 5.05 -2.20
C PRO A 172 15.04 4.63 -1.63
N THR A 173 15.27 4.86 -0.34
CA THR A 173 16.49 4.44 0.35
C THR A 173 16.53 2.91 0.51
N ALA A 174 15.41 2.29 0.87
CA ALA A 174 15.29 0.83 0.90
C ALA A 174 15.51 0.23 -0.49
N ALA A 175 14.89 0.80 -1.53
CA ALA A 175 15.08 0.35 -2.91
C ALA A 175 16.54 0.43 -3.36
N SER A 176 17.28 1.49 -2.98
CA SER A 176 18.69 1.64 -3.29
C SER A 176 19.56 0.56 -2.63
N LEU A 177 19.25 0.15 -1.39
CA LEU A 177 19.93 -0.96 -0.72
C LEU A 177 19.78 -2.27 -1.49
N ALA A 178 18.56 -2.59 -1.94
CA ALA A 178 18.31 -3.80 -2.70
C ALA A 178 18.96 -3.77 -4.09
N TYR A 179 19.04 -2.60 -4.72
CA TYR A 179 19.70 -2.41 -6.01
C TYR A 179 21.22 -2.45 -5.89
N GLY A 180 21.78 -1.77 -4.90
CA GLY A 180 23.21 -1.44 -4.82
C GLY A 180 24.05 -2.39 -3.95
N LEU A 181 23.44 -3.40 -3.29
CA LEU A 181 24.15 -4.25 -2.32
C LEU A 181 25.40 -4.91 -2.90
N ASP A 182 25.34 -5.31 -4.17
CA ASP A 182 26.42 -5.99 -4.89
C ASP A 182 27.29 -5.03 -5.73
N LYS A 183 27.00 -3.72 -5.71
CA LYS A 183 27.73 -2.73 -6.50
C LYS A 183 29.07 -2.38 -5.86
N LYS A 184 30.16 -2.47 -6.62
CA LYS A 184 31.54 -2.17 -6.18
C LYS A 184 32.08 -0.85 -6.73
N LYS A 185 31.30 -0.15 -7.56
CA LYS A 185 31.71 1.12 -8.18
C LYS A 185 30.91 2.25 -7.56
N ASP A 186 31.53 3.41 -7.46
CA ASP A 186 30.83 4.63 -7.10
C ASP A 186 29.84 4.99 -8.21
N GLU A 187 28.57 5.11 -7.85
CA GLU A 187 27.50 5.46 -8.77
C GLU A 187 26.64 6.57 -8.14
N LYS A 188 26.24 7.56 -8.96
CA LYS A 188 25.23 8.55 -8.61
C LYS A 188 23.92 8.07 -9.22
N ILE A 189 22.97 7.75 -8.38
CA ILE A 189 21.69 7.22 -8.82
C ILE A 189 20.54 8.16 -8.48
N ALA A 190 19.52 8.14 -9.32
CA ALA A 190 18.20 8.70 -9.00
C ALA A 190 17.23 7.55 -8.77
N VAL A 191 16.59 7.50 -7.63
CA VAL A 191 15.47 6.59 -7.37
C VAL A 191 14.18 7.36 -7.60
N PHE A 192 13.41 6.93 -8.59
CA PHE A 192 12.14 7.52 -8.99
C PHE A 192 11.02 6.57 -8.57
N ASP A 193 10.35 6.90 -7.48
CA ASP A 193 9.29 6.09 -6.87
C ASP A 193 7.93 6.73 -7.10
N LEU A 194 7.13 6.13 -7.98
CA LEU A 194 5.74 6.51 -8.22
C LEU A 194 4.83 5.34 -7.89
N GLY A 195 4.29 5.39 -6.68
CA GLY A 195 3.40 4.38 -6.14
C GLY A 195 1.92 4.63 -6.42
N GLY A 196 1.06 4.01 -5.63
CA GLY A 196 -0.40 4.22 -5.73
C GLY A 196 -0.87 5.57 -5.20
N GLY A 197 -0.19 6.15 -4.22
CA GLY A 197 -0.64 7.36 -3.55
C GLY A 197 0.39 8.45 -3.37
N THR A 198 1.68 8.14 -3.55
CA THR A 198 2.80 9.05 -3.32
C THR A 198 3.78 9.01 -4.47
N PHE A 199 4.48 10.12 -4.65
CA PHE A 199 5.60 10.27 -5.56
C PHE A 199 6.81 10.76 -4.80
N ASP A 200 7.93 10.04 -4.88
CA ASP A 200 9.22 10.43 -4.32
C ASP A 200 10.33 10.32 -5.36
N VAL A 201 11.27 11.26 -5.30
CA VAL A 201 12.53 11.19 -6.03
C VAL A 201 13.67 11.47 -5.08
N SER A 202 14.66 10.57 -5.04
CA SER A 202 15.86 10.72 -4.20
C SER A 202 17.10 10.59 -5.07
N ILE A 203 18.07 11.45 -4.81
CA ILE A 203 19.39 11.41 -5.42
C ILE A 203 20.36 10.85 -4.39
N LEU A 204 21.08 9.79 -4.76
CA LEU A 204 22.01 9.09 -3.88
C LEU A 204 23.38 8.93 -4.54
N GLU A 205 24.40 8.87 -3.69
CA GLU A 205 25.73 8.34 -4.04
C GLU A 205 25.90 6.98 -3.36
N ILE A 206 26.28 5.98 -4.16
CA ILE A 206 26.52 4.62 -3.68
C ILE A 206 27.97 4.27 -4.02
N GLY A 207 28.73 3.76 -3.05
CA GLY A 207 30.08 3.29 -3.25
C GLY A 207 30.63 2.60 -2.03
N ASP A 208 31.41 1.54 -2.20
CA ASP A 208 32.10 0.78 -1.14
C ASP A 208 31.20 0.45 0.09
N GLY A 209 29.94 0.08 -0.15
CA GLY A 209 28.97 -0.22 0.90
C GLY A 209 28.34 1.01 1.57
N VAL A 210 28.68 2.23 1.15
CA VAL A 210 28.06 3.47 1.64
C VAL A 210 26.92 3.87 0.71
N PHE A 211 25.76 4.13 1.29
CA PHE A 211 24.56 4.63 0.63
C PHE A 211 24.23 6.01 1.22
N GLU A 212 24.62 7.06 0.52
CA GLU A 212 24.42 8.43 0.98
C GLU A 212 23.31 9.11 0.17
N VAL A 213 22.20 9.46 0.84
CA VAL A 213 21.17 10.31 0.24
C VAL A 213 21.68 11.75 0.22
N LYS A 214 21.75 12.35 -0.97
CA LYS A 214 22.17 13.76 -1.16
C LYS A 214 20.98 14.71 -1.08
N SER A 215 19.85 14.29 -1.63
CA SER A 215 18.62 15.06 -1.58
C SER A 215 17.41 14.17 -1.81
N THR A 216 16.26 14.61 -1.33
CA THR A 216 14.97 14.01 -1.62
C THR A 216 13.91 15.09 -1.84
N ASN A 217 12.95 14.81 -2.71
CA ASN A 217 11.79 15.64 -2.96
C ASN A 217 10.60 14.77 -3.39
N GLY A 218 9.38 15.29 -3.37
CA GLY A 218 8.22 14.50 -3.76
C GLY A 218 6.88 15.17 -3.53
N ASP A 219 5.83 14.38 -3.72
CA ASP A 219 4.44 14.75 -3.46
C ASP A 219 3.74 13.60 -2.73
N THR A 220 3.33 13.83 -1.49
CA THR A 220 2.66 12.82 -0.65
C THR A 220 1.18 12.61 -1.00
N HIS A 221 0.71 13.21 -2.10
CA HIS A 221 -0.65 13.07 -2.61
C HIS A 221 -0.69 13.02 -4.15
N LEU A 222 0.28 12.34 -4.76
CA LEU A 222 0.34 12.08 -6.21
C LEU A 222 0.71 10.62 -6.45
N GLY A 223 -0.16 9.85 -7.10
CA GLY A 223 0.09 8.44 -7.40
C GLY A 223 -1.01 7.82 -8.25
N GLY A 224 -0.95 6.51 -8.42
CA GLY A 224 -1.84 5.74 -9.31
C GLY A 224 -3.33 5.93 -9.05
N GLU A 225 -3.74 6.20 -7.80
CA GLU A 225 -5.13 6.47 -7.46
C GLU A 225 -5.64 7.77 -8.10
N ASP A 226 -4.78 8.77 -8.31
CA ASP A 226 -5.16 10.02 -8.99
C ASP A 226 -5.36 9.80 -10.48
N PHE A 227 -4.57 8.89 -11.09
CA PHE A 227 -4.76 8.46 -12.47
C PHE A 227 -6.07 7.68 -12.63
N ASP A 228 -6.40 6.81 -11.66
CA ASP A 228 -7.66 6.08 -11.65
C ASP A 228 -8.85 7.03 -11.54
N LEU A 229 -8.81 8.05 -10.67
CA LEU A 229 -9.88 9.05 -10.52
C LEU A 229 -10.18 9.78 -11.82
N ILE A 230 -9.16 10.19 -12.57
CA ILE A 230 -9.35 10.84 -13.89
C ILE A 230 -10.05 9.89 -14.87
N LEU A 231 -9.66 8.61 -14.87
CA LEU A 231 -10.28 7.61 -15.74
C LEU A 231 -11.73 7.31 -15.31
N ILE A 232 -11.99 7.22 -14.00
CA ILE A 232 -13.34 7.07 -13.42
C ILE A 232 -14.23 8.22 -13.88
N ASP A 233 -13.76 9.47 -13.75
CA ASP A 233 -14.51 10.65 -14.17
C ASP A 233 -14.81 10.63 -15.66
N HIS A 234 -13.84 10.26 -16.49
CA HIS A 234 -14.04 10.12 -17.92
C HIS A 234 -15.12 9.06 -18.24
N LEU A 235 -15.05 7.87 -17.64
CA LEU A 235 -16.02 6.81 -17.85
C LEU A 235 -17.43 7.21 -17.38
N ALA A 236 -17.53 7.87 -16.23
CA ALA A 236 -18.79 8.34 -15.68
C ALA A 236 -19.41 9.46 -16.53
N ASP A 237 -18.60 10.38 -17.04
CA ASP A 237 -19.06 11.49 -17.88
C ASP A 237 -19.54 10.99 -19.26
N GLU A 238 -18.84 10.06 -19.89
CA GLU A 238 -19.26 9.46 -21.15
C GLU A 238 -20.56 8.65 -20.96
N PHE A 239 -20.67 7.87 -19.87
CA PHE A 239 -21.90 7.16 -19.55
C PHE A 239 -23.08 8.12 -19.29
N LYS A 240 -22.83 9.23 -18.59
CA LYS A 240 -23.83 10.26 -18.34
C LYS A 240 -24.29 10.94 -19.63
N LYS A 241 -23.41 11.18 -20.60
CA LYS A 241 -23.76 11.72 -21.92
C LYS A 241 -24.67 10.75 -22.69
N ASP A 242 -24.36 9.45 -22.62
CA ASP A 242 -25.08 8.40 -23.37
C ASP A 242 -26.40 8.02 -22.70
N GLN A 243 -26.43 7.81 -21.38
CA GLN A 243 -27.55 7.26 -20.63
C GLN A 243 -28.27 8.26 -19.71
N GLY A 244 -27.74 9.48 -19.55
CA GLY A 244 -28.31 10.51 -18.67
C GLY A 244 -28.10 10.30 -17.17
N ILE A 245 -27.40 9.22 -16.77
CA ILE A 245 -27.23 8.80 -15.38
C ILE A 245 -25.79 9.05 -14.93
N ASP A 246 -25.60 9.72 -13.78
CA ASP A 246 -24.29 9.93 -13.20
C ASP A 246 -23.96 8.81 -12.21
N LEU A 247 -23.09 7.87 -12.62
CA LEU A 247 -22.68 6.69 -11.85
C LEU A 247 -21.95 7.02 -10.55
N ARG A 248 -21.38 8.22 -10.40
CA ARG A 248 -20.67 8.67 -9.17
C ARG A 248 -21.60 8.87 -7.98
N LYS A 249 -22.92 8.95 -8.21
CA LYS A 249 -23.93 9.07 -7.16
C LYS A 249 -24.30 7.74 -6.51
N ASP A 250 -23.99 6.63 -7.15
CA ASP A 250 -24.20 5.28 -6.65
C ASP A 250 -22.86 4.70 -6.19
N LYS A 251 -22.71 4.45 -4.89
CA LYS A 251 -21.46 3.98 -4.30
C LYS A 251 -21.01 2.61 -4.81
N MET A 252 -21.96 1.71 -5.11
CA MET A 252 -21.64 0.40 -5.69
C MET A 252 -21.18 0.55 -7.14
N ALA A 253 -21.86 1.37 -7.93
CA ALA A 253 -21.45 1.67 -9.31
C ALA A 253 -20.07 2.36 -9.33
N LEU A 254 -19.84 3.32 -8.43
CA LEU A 254 -18.55 4.01 -8.29
C LEU A 254 -17.41 3.03 -7.95
N GLN A 255 -17.64 2.09 -7.02
CA GLN A 255 -16.62 1.09 -6.67
C GLN A 255 -16.33 0.14 -7.84
N ARG A 256 -17.35 -0.27 -8.60
CA ARG A 256 -17.18 -1.07 -9.83
C ARG A 256 -16.42 -0.30 -10.92
N LEU A 257 -16.70 1.01 -11.06
CA LEU A 257 -15.93 1.89 -11.94
C LEU A 257 -14.47 1.98 -11.51
N LYS A 258 -14.20 2.09 -10.20
CA LYS A 258 -12.83 2.16 -9.66
C LYS A 258 -12.04 0.90 -10.00
N GLU A 259 -12.60 -0.28 -9.75
CA GLU A 259 -11.95 -1.55 -10.08
C GLU A 259 -11.69 -1.69 -11.58
N ALA A 260 -12.65 -1.30 -12.40
CA ALA A 260 -12.51 -1.35 -13.86
C ALA A 260 -11.50 -0.33 -14.39
N ALA A 261 -11.43 0.87 -13.81
CA ALA A 261 -10.45 1.89 -14.17
C ALA A 261 -9.03 1.47 -13.78
N GLU A 262 -8.82 0.96 -12.56
CA GLU A 262 -7.53 0.39 -12.12
C GLU A 262 -7.07 -0.72 -13.07
N LYS A 263 -7.95 -1.66 -13.38
CA LYS A 263 -7.68 -2.75 -14.31
C LYS A 263 -7.33 -2.24 -15.71
N ALA A 264 -8.13 -1.31 -16.25
CA ALA A 264 -7.88 -0.73 -17.57
C ALA A 264 -6.54 0.02 -17.62
N LYS A 265 -6.20 0.81 -16.59
CA LYS A 265 -4.90 1.47 -16.45
C LYS A 265 -3.75 0.46 -16.50
N MET A 266 -3.86 -0.64 -15.75
CA MET A 266 -2.85 -1.71 -15.74
C MET A 266 -2.71 -2.37 -17.11
N GLU A 267 -3.82 -2.75 -17.76
CA GLU A 267 -3.81 -3.38 -19.09
C GLU A 267 -3.23 -2.45 -20.16
N LEU A 268 -3.51 -1.16 -20.10
CA LEU A 268 -2.98 -0.16 -21.03
C LEU A 268 -1.47 0.10 -20.86
N SER A 269 -0.86 -0.38 -19.79
CA SER A 269 0.61 -0.38 -19.66
C SER A 269 1.30 -1.37 -20.61
N SER A 270 0.62 -2.46 -20.97
CA SER A 270 1.13 -3.47 -21.92
C SER A 270 0.41 -3.48 -23.27
N SER A 271 -0.88 -3.10 -23.30
CA SER A 271 -1.73 -3.12 -24.50
C SER A 271 -1.98 -1.70 -25.01
N MET A 272 -2.24 -1.56 -26.34
CA MET A 272 -2.56 -0.27 -26.96
C MET A 272 -4.01 0.14 -26.74
N GLN A 273 -4.89 -0.82 -26.41
CA GLN A 273 -6.30 -0.58 -26.11
C GLN A 273 -6.83 -1.67 -25.17
N THR A 274 -7.87 -1.32 -24.41
CA THR A 274 -8.63 -2.26 -23.59
C THR A 274 -10.12 -1.93 -23.68
N GLU A 275 -10.96 -2.84 -23.19
CA GLU A 275 -12.41 -2.65 -23.09
C GLU A 275 -12.86 -2.69 -21.64
N VAL A 276 -13.48 -1.61 -21.18
CA VAL A 276 -14.18 -1.55 -19.90
C VAL A 276 -15.61 -2.04 -20.14
N ASN A 277 -15.93 -3.22 -19.60
CA ASN A 277 -17.26 -3.82 -19.72
C ASN A 277 -17.84 -4.10 -18.34
N LEU A 278 -18.87 -3.34 -17.97
CA LEU A 278 -19.57 -3.42 -16.70
C LEU A 278 -21.06 -3.67 -16.94
N PRO A 279 -21.47 -4.94 -17.09
CA PRO A 279 -22.87 -5.28 -17.25
C PRO A 279 -23.64 -4.95 -15.96
N PHE A 280 -24.89 -4.52 -16.11
CA PHE A 280 -25.79 -4.19 -14.99
C PHE A 280 -25.16 -3.20 -14.00
N ILE A 281 -24.53 -2.14 -14.53
CA ILE A 281 -23.85 -1.13 -13.68
C ILE A 281 -24.86 -0.31 -12.87
N THR A 282 -26.04 -0.06 -13.45
CA THR A 282 -27.18 0.64 -12.82
C THR A 282 -28.47 0.24 -13.53
N ALA A 283 -29.60 0.78 -13.07
CA ALA A 283 -30.91 0.61 -13.70
C ALA A 283 -31.74 1.88 -13.60
N ASP A 284 -32.62 2.10 -14.56
CA ASP A 284 -33.68 3.13 -14.55
C ASP A 284 -35.06 2.53 -14.84
N ALA A 285 -36.05 3.39 -15.03
CA ALA A 285 -37.42 2.96 -15.35
C ALA A 285 -37.53 2.13 -16.66
N ASN A 286 -36.54 2.21 -17.55
CA ASN A 286 -36.44 1.49 -18.81
C ASN A 286 -35.67 0.16 -18.69
N GLY A 287 -35.22 -0.20 -17.49
CA GLY A 287 -34.50 -1.44 -17.19
C GLY A 287 -33.01 -1.27 -16.90
N PRO A 288 -32.26 -2.38 -16.88
CA PRO A 288 -30.84 -2.38 -16.55
C PRO A 288 -30.01 -1.66 -17.62
N LYS A 289 -28.95 -0.98 -17.17
CA LYS A 289 -27.98 -0.27 -17.99
C LYS A 289 -26.61 -0.93 -17.89
N HIS A 290 -25.88 -0.89 -18.99
CA HIS A 290 -24.55 -1.50 -19.11
C HIS A 290 -23.56 -0.44 -19.59
N LEU A 291 -22.35 -0.46 -19.05
CA LEU A 291 -21.24 0.33 -19.57
C LEU A 291 -20.32 -0.59 -20.37
N ALA A 292 -20.15 -0.30 -21.65
CA ALA A 292 -19.18 -0.95 -22.53
C ALA A 292 -18.42 0.13 -23.30
N MET A 293 -17.13 0.31 -23.01
CA MET A 293 -16.33 1.38 -23.59
C MET A 293 -14.92 0.90 -23.89
N LYS A 294 -14.44 1.20 -25.10
CA LYS A 294 -13.04 0.98 -25.49
C LYS A 294 -12.20 2.19 -25.14
N ILE A 295 -11.10 1.94 -24.45
CA ILE A 295 -10.12 2.96 -24.06
C ILE A 295 -8.80 2.61 -24.72
N THR A 296 -8.16 3.59 -25.38
CA THR A 296 -6.80 3.45 -25.93
C THR A 296 -5.78 4.00 -24.97
N ARG A 297 -4.54 3.50 -25.04
CA ARG A 297 -3.40 4.04 -24.28
C ARG A 297 -3.24 5.55 -24.53
N ALA A 298 -3.28 5.99 -25.79
CA ALA A 298 -3.16 7.41 -26.14
C ALA A 298 -4.28 8.26 -25.52
N LYS A 299 -5.51 7.73 -25.39
CA LYS A 299 -6.59 8.43 -24.71
C LYS A 299 -6.31 8.58 -23.22
N LEU A 300 -5.87 7.51 -22.55
CA LEU A 300 -5.48 7.56 -21.13
C LEU A 300 -4.35 8.58 -20.92
N GLU A 301 -3.28 8.50 -21.70
CA GLU A 301 -2.12 9.38 -21.59
C GLU A 301 -2.50 10.87 -21.78
N ASN A 302 -3.41 11.15 -22.71
CA ASN A 302 -3.94 12.50 -22.89
C ASN A 302 -4.74 12.98 -21.68
N LEU A 303 -5.61 12.12 -21.14
CA LEU A 303 -6.42 12.45 -19.95
C LEU A 303 -5.54 12.78 -18.73
N VAL A 304 -4.45 12.04 -18.52
CA VAL A 304 -3.57 12.17 -17.34
C VAL A 304 -2.36 13.06 -17.57
N SER A 305 -2.28 13.76 -18.71
CA SER A 305 -1.11 14.59 -19.07
C SER A 305 -0.74 15.60 -17.98
N GLY A 306 -1.74 16.23 -17.34
CA GLY A 306 -1.50 17.17 -16.24
C GLY A 306 -0.88 16.54 -14.99
N LEU A 307 -1.14 15.23 -14.72
CA LEU A 307 -0.46 14.52 -13.63
C LEU A 307 0.98 14.17 -14.00
N LEU A 308 1.22 13.79 -15.27
CA LEU A 308 2.58 13.52 -15.77
C LEU A 308 3.47 14.77 -15.74
N GLU A 309 2.92 15.97 -15.95
CA GLU A 309 3.65 17.23 -15.85
C GLU A 309 4.11 17.53 -14.42
N LYS A 310 3.32 17.17 -13.41
CA LYS A 310 3.68 17.38 -11.99
C LYS A 310 4.93 16.60 -11.54
N LEU A 311 5.32 15.55 -12.25
CA LEU A 311 6.50 14.74 -11.92
C LEU A 311 7.83 15.49 -12.15
N GLU A 312 7.84 16.50 -13.01
CA GLU A 312 9.09 17.16 -13.44
C GLU A 312 9.68 18.08 -12.36
N ALA A 313 8.85 18.89 -11.71
CA ALA A 313 9.32 19.89 -10.75
C ALA A 313 10.05 19.28 -9.53
N PRO A 314 9.54 18.20 -8.87
CA PRO A 314 10.27 17.54 -7.80
C PRO A 314 11.62 16.96 -8.24
N CYS A 315 11.68 16.36 -9.46
CA CYS A 315 12.94 15.84 -10.00
C CYS A 315 13.99 16.92 -10.20
N ARG A 316 13.61 18.07 -10.80
CA ARG A 316 14.51 19.20 -10.99
C ARG A 316 14.98 19.79 -9.66
N THR A 317 14.08 19.85 -8.67
CA THR A 317 14.41 20.35 -7.33
C THR A 317 15.39 19.40 -6.63
N ALA A 318 15.17 18.09 -6.68
CA ALA A 318 16.08 17.11 -6.09
C ALA A 318 17.49 17.19 -6.72
N LEU A 319 17.59 17.26 -8.04
CA LEU A 319 18.89 17.43 -8.72
C LEU A 319 19.59 18.71 -8.29
N LYS A 320 18.86 19.84 -8.25
CA LYS A 320 19.40 21.13 -7.81
C LYS A 320 19.88 21.09 -6.37
N ASP A 321 19.11 20.51 -5.46
CA ASP A 321 19.44 20.41 -4.03
C ASP A 321 20.65 19.48 -3.80
N ALA A 322 20.83 18.46 -4.65
CA ALA A 322 22.03 17.61 -4.65
C ALA A 322 23.27 18.31 -5.29
N GLY A 323 23.10 19.48 -5.91
CA GLY A 323 24.17 20.14 -6.65
C GLY A 323 24.59 19.43 -7.94
N LEU A 324 23.67 18.62 -8.52
CA LEU A 324 23.91 17.78 -9.68
C LEU A 324 23.03 18.18 -10.87
N SER A 325 23.48 17.88 -12.06
CA SER A 325 22.70 17.94 -13.29
C SER A 325 22.20 16.54 -13.67
N ALA A 326 21.22 16.46 -14.57
CA ALA A 326 20.74 15.18 -15.11
C ALA A 326 21.86 14.33 -15.74
N GLY A 327 22.89 14.99 -16.34
CA GLY A 327 24.03 14.31 -16.94
C GLY A 327 24.98 13.65 -15.94
N ASP A 328 24.96 14.08 -14.68
CA ASP A 328 25.80 13.51 -13.60
C ASP A 328 25.22 12.25 -12.98
N ILE A 329 23.98 11.89 -13.31
CA ILE A 329 23.30 10.68 -12.81
C ILE A 329 23.74 9.48 -13.64
N ASP A 330 24.27 8.44 -13.01
CA ASP A 330 24.72 7.21 -13.69
C ASP A 330 23.55 6.27 -14.00
N GLU A 331 22.60 6.13 -13.08
CA GLU A 331 21.45 5.25 -13.22
C GLU A 331 20.18 5.88 -12.65
N VAL A 332 19.03 5.55 -13.27
CA VAL A 332 17.70 5.93 -12.75
C VAL A 332 16.92 4.67 -12.46
N ILE A 333 16.63 4.43 -11.19
CA ILE A 333 15.93 3.23 -10.71
C ILE A 333 14.45 3.53 -10.61
N LEU A 334 13.63 2.69 -11.25
CA LEU A 334 12.17 2.81 -11.21
C LEU A 334 11.59 1.97 -10.07
N VAL A 335 10.81 2.62 -9.21
CA VAL A 335 10.13 2.03 -8.06
C VAL A 335 8.66 2.43 -8.08
N GLY A 336 7.80 1.60 -7.47
CA GLY A 336 6.35 1.81 -7.46
C GLY A 336 5.64 1.34 -8.74
N GLY A 337 4.44 0.79 -8.59
CA GLY A 337 3.70 0.16 -9.68
C GLY A 337 3.36 1.07 -10.86
N MET A 338 3.22 2.38 -10.62
CA MET A 338 2.93 3.36 -11.69
C MET A 338 4.09 3.58 -12.65
N THR A 339 5.31 3.25 -12.27
CA THR A 339 6.48 3.33 -13.17
C THR A 339 6.43 2.30 -14.31
N ARG A 340 5.49 1.36 -14.26
CA ARG A 340 5.20 0.44 -15.39
C ARG A 340 4.50 1.13 -16.57
N MET A 341 3.89 2.29 -16.34
CA MET A 341 3.19 3.06 -17.39
C MET A 341 4.21 3.63 -18.40
N PRO A 342 4.07 3.36 -19.72
CA PRO A 342 5.02 3.84 -20.72
C PRO A 342 5.24 5.36 -20.71
N ALA A 343 4.16 6.14 -20.58
CA ALA A 343 4.26 7.61 -20.52
C ALA A 343 5.06 8.11 -19.30
N VAL A 344 5.03 7.40 -18.17
CA VAL A 344 5.88 7.69 -17.00
C VAL A 344 7.34 7.43 -17.34
N GLN A 345 7.65 6.28 -17.94
CA GLN A 345 9.02 5.92 -18.34
C GLN A 345 9.61 6.92 -19.35
N GLU A 346 8.81 7.33 -20.34
CA GLU A 346 9.22 8.36 -21.31
C GLU A 346 9.44 9.73 -20.65
N ARG A 347 8.64 10.07 -19.66
CA ARG A 347 8.83 11.32 -18.91
C ARG A 347 10.13 11.26 -18.10
N VAL A 348 10.41 10.15 -17.40
CA VAL A 348 11.67 9.93 -16.67
C VAL A 348 12.86 10.03 -17.61
N GLN A 349 12.81 9.36 -18.77
CA GLN A 349 13.87 9.44 -19.76
C GLN A 349 14.13 10.87 -20.24
N ARG A 350 13.07 11.68 -20.44
CA ARG A 350 13.23 13.10 -20.83
C ARG A 350 13.85 13.94 -19.71
N ILE A 351 13.49 13.70 -18.46
CA ILE A 351 14.00 14.46 -17.32
C ILE A 351 15.48 14.19 -17.08
N PHE A 352 15.89 12.92 -17.09
CA PHE A 352 17.26 12.49 -16.75
C PHE A 352 18.15 12.27 -17.97
N GLY A 353 17.62 12.35 -19.20
CA GLY A 353 18.39 12.23 -20.43
C GLY A 353 18.91 10.82 -20.72
N ARG A 354 18.42 9.81 -19.99
CA ARG A 354 18.82 8.39 -20.14
C ARG A 354 17.66 7.43 -19.92
N GLU A 355 17.79 6.22 -20.43
CA GLU A 355 16.80 5.18 -20.23
C GLU A 355 16.83 4.70 -18.79
N PRO A 356 15.66 4.63 -18.10
CA PRO A 356 15.62 4.16 -16.74
C PRO A 356 15.89 2.68 -16.62
N ASN A 357 16.54 2.28 -15.53
CA ASN A 357 16.85 0.89 -15.20
C ASN A 357 15.57 0.17 -14.73
N LYS A 358 15.30 -0.99 -15.32
CA LYS A 358 14.13 -1.85 -15.08
C LYS A 358 14.52 -3.23 -14.52
N SER A 359 15.74 -3.39 -14.02
CA SER A 359 16.24 -4.69 -13.55
C SER A 359 15.62 -5.15 -12.24
N VAL A 360 15.09 -4.23 -11.45
CA VAL A 360 14.40 -4.52 -10.18
C VAL A 360 12.89 -4.61 -10.37
N ASN A 361 12.22 -5.45 -9.57
CA ASN A 361 10.77 -5.45 -9.54
C ASN A 361 10.27 -4.26 -8.70
N PRO A 362 9.57 -3.27 -9.31
CA PRO A 362 9.18 -2.04 -8.64
C PRO A 362 8.16 -2.23 -7.51
N ASP A 363 7.48 -3.38 -7.43
CA ASP A 363 6.51 -3.71 -6.38
C ASP A 363 7.12 -4.45 -5.18
N GLU A 364 8.40 -4.89 -5.28
CA GLU A 364 9.05 -5.77 -4.32
C GLU A 364 10.35 -5.21 -3.75
N VAL A 365 11.05 -4.41 -4.55
CA VAL A 365 12.41 -3.93 -4.25
C VAL A 365 12.49 -3.18 -2.91
N VAL A 366 11.43 -2.45 -2.54
CA VAL A 366 11.34 -1.69 -1.30
C VAL A 366 11.29 -2.63 -0.08
N ALA A 367 10.47 -3.67 -0.12
CA ALA A 367 10.40 -4.66 0.95
C ALA A 367 11.71 -5.45 1.08
N MET A 368 12.35 -5.79 -0.05
CA MET A 368 13.65 -6.45 -0.06
C MET A 368 14.72 -5.58 0.60
N GLY A 369 14.78 -4.30 0.27
CA GLY A 369 15.71 -3.35 0.91
C GLY A 369 15.45 -3.16 2.40
N ALA A 370 14.19 -3.14 2.82
CA ALA A 370 13.82 -3.13 4.24
C ALA A 370 14.29 -4.41 4.97
N ALA A 371 14.24 -5.57 4.33
CA ALA A 371 14.75 -6.83 4.89
C ALA A 371 16.28 -6.80 5.01
N ILE A 372 16.98 -6.28 4.01
CA ILE A 372 18.45 -6.06 4.04
C ILE A 372 18.81 -5.14 5.21
N GLN A 373 18.08 -4.02 5.38
CA GLN A 373 18.30 -3.13 6.53
C GLN A 373 18.09 -3.84 7.87
N GLY A 374 17.12 -4.75 7.94
CA GLY A 374 16.92 -5.61 9.11
C GLY A 374 18.13 -6.49 9.41
N ALA A 375 18.75 -7.07 8.38
CA ALA A 375 19.97 -7.87 8.51
C ALA A 375 21.19 -7.03 8.89
N VAL A 376 21.31 -5.82 8.37
CA VAL A 376 22.36 -4.85 8.79
C VAL A 376 22.22 -4.53 10.28
N LEU A 377 21.01 -4.24 10.77
CA LEU A 377 20.76 -3.96 12.19
C LEU A 377 21.05 -5.17 13.09
N LYS A 378 20.93 -6.38 12.57
CA LYS A 378 21.25 -7.63 13.29
C LYS A 378 22.72 -8.01 13.21
N GLY A 379 23.51 -7.37 12.34
CA GLY A 379 24.91 -7.69 12.07
C GLY A 379 25.14 -8.90 11.17
N GLU A 380 24.09 -9.36 10.46
CA GLU A 380 24.17 -10.44 9.47
C GLU A 380 24.75 -9.96 8.13
N VAL A 381 24.49 -8.69 7.78
CA VAL A 381 25.13 -7.97 6.68
C VAL A 381 26.07 -6.94 7.28
N GLN A 382 27.34 -7.01 6.92
CA GLN A 382 28.40 -6.12 7.38
C GLN A 382 28.81 -5.17 6.26
N ASP A 383 29.53 -4.11 6.62
CA ASP A 383 30.10 -3.14 5.69
C ASP A 383 29.06 -2.37 4.86
N VAL A 384 27.85 -2.17 5.41
CA VAL A 384 26.82 -1.30 4.84
C VAL A 384 26.52 -0.14 5.77
N LEU A 385 26.73 1.07 5.27
CA LEU A 385 26.40 2.33 5.94
C LEU A 385 25.33 3.08 5.18
N LEU A 386 24.22 3.35 5.83
CA LEU A 386 23.11 4.10 5.27
C LEU A 386 23.02 5.48 5.91
N LEU A 387 23.14 6.52 5.10
CA LEU A 387 23.02 7.92 5.50
C LEU A 387 21.80 8.52 4.80
N ASP A 388 20.73 8.73 5.55
CA ASP A 388 19.48 9.33 5.05
C ASP A 388 19.40 10.83 5.40
N VAL A 389 18.42 11.56 4.89
CA VAL A 389 18.27 13.00 5.08
C VAL A 389 16.87 13.38 5.54
N THR A 390 16.77 14.54 6.24
CA THR A 390 15.45 15.14 6.51
C THR A 390 14.89 15.80 5.24
N PRO A 391 13.62 15.52 4.85
CA PRO A 391 13.07 16.03 3.61
C PRO A 391 12.72 17.52 3.65
N LEU A 392 12.48 18.07 4.84
CA LEU A 392 12.05 19.44 5.06
C LEU A 392 12.84 20.09 6.18
N SER A 393 13.02 21.42 6.10
CA SER A 393 13.63 22.22 7.15
C SER A 393 12.79 22.21 8.42
N LEU A 394 13.47 22.25 9.56
CA LEU A 394 12.88 22.30 10.90
C LEU A 394 13.31 23.59 11.60
N GLY A 395 12.39 24.24 12.29
CA GLY A 395 12.66 25.49 12.96
C GLY A 395 11.59 25.86 13.99
N ILE A 396 11.69 27.07 14.49
CA ILE A 396 10.72 27.65 15.43
C ILE A 396 10.19 28.98 14.92
N GLU A 397 9.00 29.33 15.39
CA GLU A 397 8.47 30.69 15.23
C GLU A 397 9.26 31.65 16.11
N THR A 398 9.68 32.76 15.52
CA THR A 398 10.36 33.87 16.19
C THR A 398 9.57 35.17 16.05
N LEU A 399 10.08 36.25 16.63
CA LEU A 399 9.42 37.54 16.67
C LEU A 399 8.96 38.00 15.25
N GLY A 400 7.68 38.41 15.15
CA GLY A 400 7.07 38.80 13.88
C GLY A 400 6.45 37.65 13.10
N GLY A 401 6.32 36.47 13.68
CA GLY A 401 5.72 35.29 13.02
C GLY A 401 6.60 34.69 11.92
N VAL A 402 7.91 34.87 12.01
CA VAL A 402 8.90 34.34 11.05
C VAL A 402 9.34 32.95 11.48
N MET A 403 9.54 32.03 10.53
CA MET A 403 10.18 30.76 10.77
C MET A 403 11.71 30.88 10.75
N THR A 404 12.34 30.67 11.88
CA THR A 404 13.80 30.55 11.98
C THR A 404 14.19 29.09 11.89
N LYS A 405 14.89 28.71 10.82
CA LYS A 405 15.35 27.34 10.58
C LYS A 405 16.56 27.01 11.44
N LEU A 406 16.54 25.86 12.11
CA LEU A 406 17.69 25.32 12.87
C LEU A 406 18.31 24.14 12.11
N ILE A 407 17.48 23.31 11.47
CA ILE A 407 17.93 22.21 10.62
C ILE A 407 17.37 22.45 9.23
N GLU A 408 18.27 22.57 8.26
CA GLU A 408 17.89 22.74 6.85
C GLU A 408 17.45 21.39 6.25
N LYS A 409 16.58 21.46 5.22
CA LYS A 409 16.23 20.27 4.41
C LYS A 409 17.51 19.60 3.86
N ASN A 410 17.43 18.31 3.62
CA ASN A 410 18.55 17.48 3.16
C ASN A 410 19.76 17.44 4.12
N THR A 411 19.55 17.77 5.41
CA THR A 411 20.55 17.49 6.44
C THR A 411 20.58 15.99 6.73
N THR A 412 21.76 15.39 6.69
CA THR A 412 21.97 13.96 7.02
C THR A 412 21.50 13.64 8.42
N ILE A 413 20.78 12.55 8.60
CA ILE A 413 20.27 12.06 9.88
C ILE A 413 20.96 10.75 10.32
N PRO A 414 21.16 10.52 11.65
CA PRO A 414 20.70 11.34 12.77
C PRO A 414 21.44 12.68 12.90
N ALA A 415 20.74 13.73 13.34
CA ALA A 415 21.29 15.07 13.45
C ALA A 415 20.83 15.78 14.73
N LYS A 416 21.74 16.58 15.32
CA LYS A 416 21.44 17.40 16.49
C LYS A 416 21.98 18.80 16.29
N LYS A 417 21.11 19.81 16.42
CA LYS A 417 21.50 21.23 16.33
C LYS A 417 20.84 22.05 17.44
N SER A 418 21.59 22.98 17.98
CA SER A 418 21.14 23.91 19.01
C SER A 418 21.41 25.36 18.61
N GLN A 419 20.49 26.25 19.01
CA GLN A 419 20.65 27.69 18.84
C GLN A 419 20.09 28.42 20.05
N ILE A 420 20.73 29.54 20.43
CA ILE A 420 20.32 30.38 21.55
C ILE A 420 19.35 31.44 21.05
N PHE A 421 18.21 31.54 21.70
CA PHE A 421 17.17 32.57 21.52
C PHE A 421 17.03 33.37 22.80
N SER A 422 16.22 34.43 22.77
CA SER A 422 15.97 35.26 23.94
C SER A 422 14.51 35.64 24.04
N THR A 423 14.12 36.32 25.15
CA THR A 423 12.79 36.85 25.37
C THR A 423 12.50 38.06 24.47
N ALA A 424 11.26 38.21 24.06
CA ALA A 424 10.77 39.32 23.22
C ALA A 424 10.29 40.53 24.06
N GLU A 425 9.97 40.32 25.36
CA GLU A 425 9.44 41.33 26.25
C GLU A 425 10.25 41.38 27.56
N ASP A 426 10.23 42.55 28.25
CA ASP A 426 10.84 42.72 29.55
C ASP A 426 10.11 41.89 30.63
N ASN A 427 10.90 41.25 31.51
CA ASN A 427 10.39 40.44 32.60
C ASN A 427 9.49 39.28 32.21
N GLN A 428 9.62 38.77 30.99
CA GLN A 428 8.86 37.66 30.44
C GLN A 428 9.15 36.37 31.26
N PRO A 429 8.15 35.78 31.97
CA PRO A 429 8.34 34.64 32.87
C PRO A 429 8.37 33.29 32.18
N ALA A 430 7.96 33.24 30.90
CA ALA A 430 7.88 32.04 30.08
C ALA A 430 8.07 32.33 28.60
N VAL A 431 8.56 31.38 27.83
CA VAL A 431 8.63 31.42 26.37
C VAL A 431 7.84 30.27 25.77
N SER A 432 7.02 30.56 24.77
CA SER A 432 6.31 29.56 23.97
C SER A 432 7.18 29.17 22.79
N VAL A 433 7.53 27.88 22.70
CA VAL A 433 8.28 27.34 21.57
C VAL A 433 7.29 26.69 20.60
N HIS A 434 7.11 27.30 19.45
CA HIS A 434 6.28 26.80 18.37
C HIS A 434 7.17 26.13 17.32
N VAL A 435 7.10 24.78 17.28
CA VAL A 435 7.93 23.96 16.40
C VAL A 435 7.27 23.81 15.04
N LEU A 436 8.05 24.07 13.99
CA LEU A 436 7.59 24.15 12.60
C LEU A 436 8.41 23.25 11.68
N GLN A 437 7.77 22.77 10.61
CA GLN A 437 8.39 22.06 9.51
C GLN A 437 7.93 22.63 8.17
N GLY A 438 8.87 22.95 7.28
CA GLY A 438 8.60 23.45 5.94
C GLY A 438 9.64 24.45 5.43
N GLU A 439 9.36 25.02 4.26
CA GLU A 439 10.31 25.91 3.56
C GLU A 439 9.85 27.38 3.49
N ARG A 440 8.67 27.69 4.02
CA ARG A 440 8.10 29.04 3.93
C ARG A 440 8.73 29.97 4.99
N GLU A 441 8.86 31.24 4.64
CA GLU A 441 9.43 32.27 5.52
C GLU A 441 8.55 32.56 6.76
N MET A 442 7.21 32.52 6.57
CA MET A 442 6.27 32.82 7.65
C MET A 442 5.85 31.55 8.38
N ALA A 443 5.79 31.62 9.72
CA ALA A 443 5.40 30.52 10.58
C ALA A 443 4.00 29.96 10.26
N SER A 444 3.04 30.84 9.92
CA SER A 444 1.65 30.45 9.56
C SER A 444 1.56 29.58 8.31
N ASP A 445 2.55 29.66 7.42
CA ASP A 445 2.57 28.99 6.13
C ASP A 445 3.31 27.65 6.18
N ASN A 446 3.83 27.28 7.36
CA ASN A 446 4.54 26.05 7.61
C ASN A 446 3.69 25.09 8.47
N LYS A 447 4.04 23.81 8.43
CA LYS A 447 3.37 22.79 9.23
C LYS A 447 3.77 22.92 10.69
N THR A 448 2.80 23.13 11.58
CA THR A 448 3.00 23.01 13.02
C THR A 448 3.24 21.56 13.41
N LEU A 449 4.37 21.27 14.04
CA LEU A 449 4.68 19.97 14.64
C LEU A 449 4.22 19.92 16.11
N GLY A 450 4.32 21.04 16.84
CA GLY A 450 3.88 21.14 18.21
C GLY A 450 4.16 22.50 18.84
N ARG A 451 3.63 22.69 20.04
CA ARG A 451 3.90 23.87 20.88
C ARG A 451 4.13 23.42 22.32
N PHE A 452 5.09 24.02 22.99
CA PHE A 452 5.30 23.83 24.42
C PHE A 452 5.82 25.11 25.08
N GLU A 453 5.72 25.20 26.39
CA GLU A 453 6.08 26.40 27.13
C GLU A 453 7.25 26.09 28.09
N LEU A 454 8.31 26.88 28.05
CA LEU A 454 9.34 26.90 29.06
C LEU A 454 9.02 28.01 30.06
N THR A 455 8.68 27.61 31.27
CA THR A 455 8.27 28.52 32.37
C THR A 455 9.33 28.72 33.42
N GLY A 456 9.21 29.80 34.19
CA GLY A 456 10.09 30.12 35.33
C GLY A 456 11.42 30.66 34.90
N ILE A 457 11.44 31.44 33.85
CA ILE A 457 12.55 32.30 33.44
C ILE A 457 12.65 33.43 34.44
N SER A 458 13.87 33.74 34.87
CA SER A 458 14.11 34.83 35.81
C SER A 458 13.80 36.20 35.18
N PRO A 459 13.11 37.12 35.89
CA PRO A 459 12.84 38.46 35.37
C PRO A 459 14.14 39.16 34.95
N ALA A 460 14.15 39.61 33.70
CA ALA A 460 15.27 40.33 33.08
C ALA A 460 14.78 41.19 31.92
N PRO A 461 15.52 42.19 31.47
CA PRO A 461 15.21 42.92 30.24
C PRO A 461 15.16 41.95 29.04
N ARG A 462 14.32 42.31 28.05
CA ARG A 462 14.25 41.54 26.75
C ARG A 462 15.66 41.42 26.14
N GLY A 463 15.91 40.26 25.52
CA GLY A 463 17.21 39.98 24.89
C GLY A 463 18.30 39.50 25.85
N VAL A 464 18.10 39.55 27.19
CA VAL A 464 19.10 39.11 28.20
C VAL A 464 19.00 37.60 28.51
N PRO A 465 17.81 36.99 28.74
CA PRO A 465 17.71 35.55 28.98
C PRO A 465 18.23 34.75 27.78
N GLN A 466 18.98 33.68 28.08
CA GLN A 466 19.55 32.79 27.07
C GLN A 466 18.79 31.46 27.09
N ILE A 467 17.94 31.26 26.06
CA ILE A 467 17.10 30.07 25.88
C ILE A 467 17.70 29.23 24.76
N GLU A 468 18.37 28.14 25.12
CA GLU A 468 18.93 27.19 24.18
C GLU A 468 17.80 26.25 23.66
N VAL A 469 17.48 26.35 22.38
CA VAL A 469 16.57 25.43 21.71
C VAL A 469 17.37 24.40 20.94
N THR A 470 17.13 23.13 21.21
CA THR A 470 17.81 21.99 20.60
C THR A 470 16.83 21.14 19.83
N PHE A 471 17.13 20.88 18.56
CA PHE A 471 16.50 19.86 17.74
C PHE A 471 17.37 18.62 17.69
N ASP A 472 16.77 17.46 17.96
CA ASP A 472 17.42 16.15 17.94
C ASP A 472 16.59 15.23 17.04
N ILE A 473 17.14 14.81 15.89
CA ILE A 473 16.49 13.92 14.92
C ILE A 473 17.16 12.57 15.03
N ASP A 474 16.38 11.53 15.32
CA ASP A 474 16.87 10.16 15.36
C ASP A 474 17.06 9.58 13.93
N ALA A 475 17.61 8.38 13.87
CA ALA A 475 17.83 7.69 12.62
C ALA A 475 16.52 7.29 11.87
N ASN A 476 15.35 7.36 12.51
CA ASN A 476 14.04 7.14 11.90
C ASN A 476 13.44 8.43 11.32
N GLY A 477 14.12 9.56 11.49
CA GLY A 477 13.62 10.89 11.13
C GLY A 477 12.61 11.45 12.14
N ILE A 478 12.55 10.92 13.36
CA ILE A 478 11.64 11.39 14.42
C ILE A 478 12.34 12.49 15.20
N VAL A 479 11.62 13.58 15.43
CA VAL A 479 12.14 14.83 15.98
C VAL A 479 11.79 14.97 17.47
N GLU A 480 12.78 15.28 18.29
CA GLU A 480 12.62 15.80 19.66
C GLU A 480 13.14 17.23 19.74
N VAL A 481 12.33 18.12 20.30
CA VAL A 481 12.73 19.51 20.51
C VAL A 481 12.73 19.83 21.98
N SER A 482 13.81 20.44 22.47
CA SER A 482 13.90 20.89 23.85
C SER A 482 14.33 22.35 23.95
N ALA A 483 13.84 23.04 24.96
CA ALA A 483 14.27 24.39 25.34
C ALA A 483 14.85 24.35 26.76
N LYS A 484 15.95 25.04 26.97
CA LYS A 484 16.63 25.14 28.25
C LYS A 484 17.00 26.59 28.53
N ASP A 485 16.56 27.12 29.66
CA ASP A 485 17.10 28.39 30.19
C ASP A 485 18.48 28.14 30.78
N GLN A 486 19.50 28.77 30.22
CA GLN A 486 20.89 28.57 30.63
C GLN A 486 21.16 29.15 32.02
N ALA A 487 20.44 30.19 32.45
CA ALA A 487 20.64 30.81 33.77
C ALA A 487 20.06 29.98 34.92
N THR A 488 18.85 29.43 34.75
CA THR A 488 18.18 28.64 35.79
C THR A 488 18.40 27.14 35.68
N GLY A 489 18.87 26.68 34.49
CA GLY A 489 18.98 25.26 34.16
C GLY A 489 17.67 24.55 33.92
N LYS A 490 16.53 25.26 33.99
CA LYS A 490 15.20 24.69 33.68
C LYS A 490 15.13 24.25 32.25
N ARG A 491 14.58 23.06 32.02
CA ARG A 491 14.42 22.46 30.69
C ARG A 491 12.99 21.98 30.52
N GLN A 492 12.48 22.15 29.32
CA GLN A 492 11.25 21.55 28.85
C GLN A 492 11.52 20.94 27.46
N SER A 493 10.89 19.83 27.18
CA SER A 493 10.99 19.20 25.86
C SER A 493 9.64 18.73 25.36
N ILE A 494 9.52 18.66 24.04
CA ILE A 494 8.45 17.97 23.35
C ILE A 494 9.07 16.96 22.40
N ARG A 495 8.66 15.71 22.54
CA ARG A 495 8.82 14.73 21.48
C ARG A 495 7.60 14.83 20.59
N ILE A 496 7.81 14.86 19.28
CA ILE A 496 6.70 14.95 18.32
C ILE A 496 6.03 13.58 18.25
N THR A 497 5.26 13.23 19.29
CA THR A 497 4.63 11.92 19.46
C THR A 497 3.11 11.92 19.18
N HIS A 498 2.50 13.10 19.03
CA HIS A 498 1.03 13.25 19.00
C HIS A 498 0.44 13.20 17.58
N SER A 499 0.99 12.36 16.73
CA SER A 499 0.60 12.35 15.31
C SER A 499 -0.18 11.11 14.86
N SER A 500 -0.22 10.06 15.69
CA SER A 500 -1.06 8.89 15.42
C SER A 500 -2.54 9.13 15.79
N GLY A 501 -2.82 10.22 16.49
CA GLY A 501 -4.14 10.49 17.07
C GLY A 501 -4.51 9.56 18.22
N LEU A 502 -3.52 8.83 18.75
CA LEU A 502 -3.65 7.87 19.85
C LEU A 502 -2.72 8.26 20.99
N THR A 503 -3.18 8.14 22.23
CA THR A 503 -2.34 8.27 23.44
C THR A 503 -1.55 6.98 23.66
N GLN A 504 -0.52 7.01 24.51
CA GLN A 504 0.26 5.81 24.84
C GLN A 504 -0.65 4.74 25.49
N GLU A 505 -1.59 5.16 26.34
CA GLU A 505 -2.56 4.26 26.98
C GLU A 505 -3.49 3.62 25.95
N GLU A 506 -3.92 4.37 24.93
CA GLU A 506 -4.71 3.83 23.82
C GLU A 506 -3.92 2.84 22.98
N ILE A 507 -2.64 3.13 22.68
CA ILE A 507 -1.75 2.21 21.97
C ILE A 507 -1.59 0.92 22.79
N ASP A 508 -1.28 1.01 24.07
CA ASP A 508 -1.08 -0.15 24.96
C ASP A 508 -2.37 -0.98 25.11
N ARG A 509 -3.55 -0.33 25.12
CA ARG A 509 -4.84 -1.02 25.08
C ARG A 509 -5.05 -1.76 23.78
N LEU A 510 -4.79 -1.13 22.62
CA LEU A 510 -4.96 -1.75 21.31
C LEU A 510 -4.00 -2.92 21.10
N VAL A 511 -2.78 -2.85 21.64
CA VAL A 511 -1.84 -3.99 21.65
C VAL A 511 -2.43 -5.17 22.42
N LYS A 512 -2.97 -4.93 23.63
CA LYS A 512 -3.61 -5.98 24.44
C LYS A 512 -4.86 -6.56 23.77
N ASP A 513 -5.69 -5.71 23.18
CA ASP A 513 -6.89 -6.14 22.46
C ASP A 513 -6.52 -7.03 21.24
N ALA A 514 -5.47 -6.66 20.51
CA ALA A 514 -4.98 -7.47 19.38
C ALA A 514 -4.48 -8.85 19.83
N GLU A 515 -3.79 -8.95 20.96
CA GLU A 515 -3.32 -10.22 21.52
C GLU A 515 -4.48 -11.12 22.00
N LEU A 516 -5.48 -10.54 22.68
CA LEU A 516 -6.64 -11.27 23.22
C LEU A 516 -7.53 -11.86 22.12
N HIS A 517 -7.69 -11.14 20.99
CA HIS A 517 -8.58 -11.54 19.90
C HIS A 517 -7.89 -12.36 18.80
N SER A 518 -6.57 -12.61 18.88
CA SER A 518 -5.83 -13.30 17.82
C SER A 518 -6.36 -14.70 17.49
N ALA A 519 -6.77 -15.47 18.51
CA ALA A 519 -7.33 -16.82 18.34
C ALA A 519 -8.77 -16.78 17.77
N GLU A 520 -9.57 -15.82 18.16
CA GLU A 520 -10.93 -15.60 17.67
C GLU A 520 -10.92 -15.11 16.22
N ASP A 521 -10.03 -14.18 15.89
CA ASP A 521 -9.83 -13.66 14.54
C ASP A 521 -9.36 -14.75 13.56
N ARG A 522 -8.54 -15.69 14.04
CA ARG A 522 -8.12 -16.86 13.23
C ARG A 522 -9.32 -17.76 12.87
N ARG A 523 -10.17 -18.07 13.85
CA ARG A 523 -11.36 -18.91 13.62
C ARG A 523 -12.36 -18.23 12.70
N LYS A 524 -12.54 -16.92 12.85
CA LYS A 524 -13.41 -16.11 11.98
C LYS A 524 -12.90 -16.10 10.53
N LYS A 525 -11.59 -15.98 10.33
CA LYS A 525 -10.99 -16.04 8.99
C LYS A 525 -11.24 -17.40 8.33
N GLU A 526 -11.00 -18.51 9.05
CA GLU A 526 -11.25 -19.86 8.54
C GLU A 526 -12.71 -20.07 8.10
N LEU A 527 -13.66 -19.48 8.84
CA LEU A 527 -15.08 -19.49 8.49
C LEU A 527 -15.37 -18.72 7.20
N VAL A 528 -14.79 -17.53 7.06
CA VAL A 528 -14.98 -16.70 5.86
C VAL A 528 -14.37 -17.36 4.63
N ASP A 529 -13.18 -17.90 4.74
CA ASP A 529 -12.51 -18.61 3.63
C ASP A 529 -13.35 -19.82 3.18
N ALA A 530 -13.89 -20.59 4.13
CA ALA A 530 -14.77 -21.71 3.84
C ALA A 530 -16.09 -21.28 3.16
N ARG A 531 -16.71 -20.18 3.63
CA ARG A 531 -17.93 -19.62 3.01
C ARG A 531 -17.67 -19.12 1.60
N ASN A 532 -16.58 -18.40 1.36
CA ASN A 532 -16.24 -17.88 0.04
C ASN A 532 -15.97 -18.99 -0.98
N ALA A 533 -15.28 -20.06 -0.56
CA ALA A 533 -15.05 -21.24 -1.40
C ALA A 533 -16.38 -21.94 -1.75
N ALA A 534 -17.25 -22.09 -0.75
CA ALA A 534 -18.56 -22.69 -0.92
C ALA A 534 -19.45 -21.89 -1.87
N ASP A 535 -19.55 -20.58 -1.69
CA ASP A 535 -20.36 -19.68 -2.53
C ASP A 535 -19.87 -19.69 -3.99
N GLY A 536 -18.55 -19.66 -4.20
CA GLY A 536 -17.96 -19.77 -5.53
C GLY A 536 -18.32 -21.08 -6.23
N LEU A 537 -18.26 -22.20 -5.50
CA LEU A 537 -18.61 -23.52 -6.04
C LEU A 537 -20.12 -23.66 -6.30
N ILE A 538 -20.96 -23.16 -5.39
CA ILE A 538 -22.43 -23.14 -5.59
C ILE A 538 -22.75 -22.37 -6.87
N TYR A 539 -22.23 -21.17 -7.02
CA TYR A 539 -22.48 -20.32 -8.20
C TYR A 539 -22.07 -21.01 -9.51
N THR A 540 -20.86 -21.55 -9.57
CA THR A 540 -20.36 -22.23 -10.77
C THR A 540 -21.16 -23.52 -11.08
N THR A 541 -21.57 -24.25 -10.06
CA THR A 541 -22.39 -25.47 -10.20
C THR A 541 -23.78 -25.14 -10.71
N GLU A 542 -24.47 -24.13 -10.15
CA GLU A 542 -25.79 -23.70 -10.60
C GLU A 542 -25.78 -23.17 -12.03
N LYS A 543 -24.75 -22.42 -12.39
CA LYS A 543 -24.54 -21.96 -13.75
C LYS A 543 -24.36 -23.14 -14.72
N SER A 544 -23.55 -24.14 -14.36
CA SER A 544 -23.34 -25.34 -15.16
C SER A 544 -24.63 -26.17 -15.28
N LEU A 545 -25.40 -26.31 -14.19
CA LEU A 545 -26.73 -26.97 -14.24
C LEU A 545 -27.70 -26.29 -15.21
N ALA A 546 -27.70 -24.96 -15.25
CA ALA A 546 -28.54 -24.19 -16.15
C ALA A 546 -28.09 -24.32 -17.63
N GLU A 547 -26.77 -24.32 -17.87
CA GLU A 547 -26.20 -24.44 -19.23
C GLU A 547 -26.32 -25.85 -19.82
N LEU A 548 -26.21 -26.88 -18.99
CA LEU A 548 -26.29 -28.27 -19.44
C LEU A 548 -27.73 -28.75 -19.65
N GLY A 549 -28.72 -28.13 -18.99
CA GLY A 549 -30.16 -28.39 -19.21
C GLY A 549 -30.51 -29.87 -19.20
N ASP A 550 -31.13 -30.34 -20.30
CA ASP A 550 -31.60 -31.73 -20.48
C ASP A 550 -30.46 -32.72 -20.86
N LYS A 551 -29.22 -32.28 -20.94
CA LYS A 551 -28.06 -33.13 -21.26
C LYS A 551 -27.57 -33.96 -20.05
N ILE A 552 -28.14 -33.74 -18.89
CA ILE A 552 -27.79 -34.44 -17.64
C ILE A 552 -28.99 -35.34 -17.28
N ASP A 553 -28.70 -36.59 -16.87
CA ASP A 553 -29.74 -37.48 -16.39
C ASP A 553 -30.40 -36.93 -15.10
N PRO A 554 -31.71 -37.17 -14.88
CA PRO A 554 -32.47 -36.59 -13.78
C PRO A 554 -31.94 -36.98 -12.38
N ASN A 555 -31.26 -38.11 -12.25
CA ASN A 555 -30.74 -38.57 -10.97
C ASN A 555 -29.46 -37.82 -10.58
N THR A 556 -28.52 -37.67 -11.52
CA THR A 556 -27.33 -36.85 -11.35
C THR A 556 -27.67 -35.38 -11.06
N ARG A 557 -28.64 -34.82 -11.80
CA ARG A 557 -29.17 -33.47 -11.56
C ARG A 557 -29.69 -33.31 -10.13
N SER A 558 -30.54 -34.23 -9.67
CA SER A 558 -31.12 -34.19 -8.34
C SER A 558 -30.06 -34.35 -7.22
N GLN A 559 -28.97 -35.09 -7.48
CA GLN A 559 -27.86 -35.23 -6.53
C GLN A 559 -27.08 -33.91 -6.39
N VAL A 560 -26.78 -33.25 -7.50
CA VAL A 560 -26.06 -31.96 -7.50
C VAL A 560 -26.92 -30.86 -6.86
N GLU A 561 -28.20 -30.78 -7.20
CA GLU A 561 -29.14 -29.79 -6.62
C GLU A 561 -29.28 -29.99 -5.09
N ARG A 562 -29.33 -31.22 -4.60
CA ARG A 562 -29.36 -31.52 -3.16
C ARG A 562 -28.03 -31.15 -2.49
N ALA A 563 -26.89 -31.45 -3.09
CA ALA A 563 -25.59 -31.11 -2.53
C ALA A 563 -25.43 -29.58 -2.46
N ALA A 564 -25.81 -28.86 -3.50
CA ALA A 564 -25.81 -27.40 -3.51
C ALA A 564 -26.77 -26.79 -2.47
N GLY A 565 -27.97 -27.36 -2.32
CA GLY A 565 -28.95 -26.94 -1.31
C GLY A 565 -28.44 -27.13 0.13
N ASN A 566 -27.83 -28.28 0.41
CA ASN A 566 -27.24 -28.57 1.72
C ASN A 566 -26.09 -27.60 2.04
N LEU A 567 -25.21 -27.33 1.08
CA LEU A 567 -24.11 -26.40 1.24
C LEU A 567 -24.61 -24.96 1.44
N LYS A 568 -25.61 -24.51 0.68
CA LYS A 568 -26.27 -23.20 0.89
C LYS A 568 -26.84 -23.02 2.29
N HIS A 569 -27.38 -24.09 2.86
CA HIS A 569 -27.88 -24.04 4.24
C HIS A 569 -26.72 -23.97 5.25
N ALA A 570 -25.68 -24.77 5.06
CA ALA A 570 -24.52 -24.81 5.95
C ALA A 570 -23.72 -23.48 5.97
N VAL A 571 -23.61 -22.78 4.83
CA VAL A 571 -22.93 -21.47 4.72
C VAL A 571 -23.59 -20.41 5.61
N GLN A 572 -24.86 -20.56 5.99
CA GLN A 572 -25.54 -19.66 6.92
C GLN A 572 -25.18 -19.92 8.40
N GLY A 573 -24.59 -21.08 8.70
CA GLY A 573 -24.13 -21.46 10.04
C GLY A 573 -22.64 -21.15 10.24
N ASP A 574 -22.12 -21.37 11.45
CA ASP A 574 -20.74 -21.05 11.86
C ASP A 574 -19.83 -22.31 11.99
N ASP A 575 -20.28 -23.45 11.49
CA ASP A 575 -19.52 -24.71 11.52
C ASP A 575 -18.62 -24.83 10.29
N VAL A 576 -17.34 -24.48 10.48
CA VAL A 576 -16.31 -24.49 9.43
C VAL A 576 -16.10 -25.89 8.85
N ASP A 577 -16.09 -26.92 9.70
CA ASP A 577 -15.80 -28.30 9.30
C ASP A 577 -16.97 -28.85 8.46
N GLU A 578 -18.19 -28.51 8.82
CA GLU A 578 -19.37 -28.88 8.05
C GLU A 578 -19.40 -28.20 6.68
N ILE A 579 -19.09 -26.91 6.61
CA ILE A 579 -19.02 -26.16 5.34
C ILE A 579 -17.95 -26.80 4.43
N LYS A 580 -16.75 -27.07 4.93
CA LYS A 580 -15.67 -27.69 4.15
C LYS A 580 -16.09 -29.07 3.62
N ARG A 581 -16.65 -29.91 4.48
CA ARG A 581 -17.11 -31.27 4.12
C ARG A 581 -18.20 -31.24 3.03
N LEU A 582 -19.16 -30.32 3.13
CA LEU A 582 -20.22 -30.17 2.13
C LEU A 582 -19.72 -29.54 0.84
N THR A 583 -18.71 -28.67 0.89
CA THR A 583 -18.01 -28.14 -0.27
C THR A 583 -17.33 -29.25 -1.07
N GLU A 584 -16.62 -30.17 -0.40
CA GLU A 584 -16.06 -31.37 -1.05
C GLU A 584 -17.14 -32.25 -1.67
N THR A 585 -18.26 -32.44 -0.94
CA THR A 585 -19.39 -33.24 -1.45
C THR A 585 -19.97 -32.63 -2.73
N LEU A 586 -20.16 -31.30 -2.79
CA LEU A 586 -20.63 -30.61 -3.99
C LEU A 586 -19.59 -30.65 -5.11
N SER A 587 -18.31 -30.54 -4.80
CA SER A 587 -17.24 -30.66 -5.78
C SER A 587 -17.25 -32.03 -6.48
N HIS A 588 -17.35 -33.11 -5.71
CA HIS A 588 -17.46 -34.46 -6.26
C HIS A 588 -18.72 -34.65 -7.12
N ALA A 589 -19.87 -34.13 -6.68
CA ALA A 589 -21.09 -34.18 -7.45
C ALA A 589 -21.00 -33.40 -8.77
N SER A 590 -20.35 -32.22 -8.75
CA SER A 590 -20.12 -31.40 -9.93
C SER A 590 -19.17 -32.06 -10.93
N HIS A 591 -18.12 -32.74 -10.46
CA HIS A 591 -17.24 -33.53 -11.32
C HIS A 591 -17.97 -34.71 -11.98
N ALA A 592 -18.81 -35.44 -11.22
CA ALA A 592 -19.64 -36.51 -11.77
C ALA A 592 -20.62 -36.00 -12.85
N MET A 593 -21.22 -34.83 -12.61
CA MET A 593 -22.07 -34.15 -13.57
C MET A 593 -21.33 -33.81 -14.87
N ALA A 594 -20.13 -33.25 -14.76
CA ALA A 594 -19.32 -32.93 -15.92
C ALA A 594 -18.94 -34.18 -16.73
N GLN A 595 -18.54 -35.27 -16.07
CA GLN A 595 -18.27 -36.56 -16.75
C GLN A 595 -19.51 -37.14 -17.46
N ALA A 596 -20.66 -37.10 -16.81
CA ALA A 596 -21.92 -37.58 -17.43
C ALA A 596 -22.30 -36.76 -18.68
N ALA A 597 -22.12 -35.45 -18.63
CA ALA A 597 -22.35 -34.56 -19.77
C ALA A 597 -21.42 -34.85 -20.97
N TYR A 598 -20.13 -35.13 -20.69
CA TYR A 598 -19.17 -35.54 -21.73
C TYR A 598 -19.52 -36.89 -22.36
N GLN A 599 -19.97 -37.86 -21.58
CA GLN A 599 -20.36 -39.18 -22.10
C GLN A 599 -21.62 -39.10 -23.00
N HIS A 600 -22.59 -38.27 -22.67
CA HIS A 600 -23.77 -38.05 -23.50
C HIS A 600 -23.46 -37.30 -24.80
N SER A 601 -22.54 -36.38 -24.80
CA SER A 601 -22.11 -35.67 -26.03
C SER A 601 -21.28 -36.56 -26.96
N GLY A 602 -20.50 -37.51 -26.42
CA GLY A 602 -19.78 -38.51 -27.21
C GLY A 602 -20.68 -39.60 -27.85
N ALA A 603 -21.77 -39.98 -27.17
CA ALA A 603 -22.71 -40.97 -27.69
C ALA A 603 -23.59 -40.43 -28.82
N SER A 604 -23.94 -39.13 -28.83
CA SER A 604 -24.68 -38.51 -29.90
C SER A 604 -23.87 -38.24 -31.18
N ALA A 605 -22.54 -38.14 -31.07
CA ALA A 605 -21.64 -38.05 -32.24
C ALA A 605 -21.43 -39.41 -32.94
N GLY A 606 -21.68 -40.53 -32.22
CA GLY A 606 -21.57 -41.91 -32.75
C GLY A 606 -22.77 -42.41 -33.54
N GLN A 607 -23.96 -41.75 -33.45
CA GLN A 607 -25.17 -42.21 -34.12
C GLN A 607 -25.50 -41.49 -35.44
N GLN A 608 -24.75 -40.48 -35.85
CA GLN A 608 -24.91 -39.81 -37.15
C GLN A 608 -23.94 -40.26 -38.24
N SER A 609 -23.10 -41.26 -38.02
CA SER A 609 -22.12 -41.76 -39.01
C SER A 609 -22.42 -43.15 -39.58
N ALA A 610 -23.68 -43.62 -39.52
CA ALA A 610 -24.07 -44.90 -40.12
C ALA A 610 -25.09 -44.72 -41.24
N ASN A 611 -24.83 -43.92 -42.24
CA ASN A 611 -25.44 -44.03 -43.56
C ASN A 611 -24.76 -43.14 -44.60
N SER A 612 -23.66 -43.58 -45.15
CA SER A 612 -23.31 -43.44 -46.58
C SER A 612 -22.02 -44.24 -46.84
N ALA A 613 -22.22 -45.35 -47.48
CA ALA A 613 -21.18 -46.21 -47.99
C ALA A 613 -20.51 -45.60 -49.22
N GLY A 614 -19.21 -45.81 -49.34
CA GLY A 614 -18.53 -45.90 -50.65
C GLY A 614 -17.45 -44.89 -50.91
N ASN A 615 -16.24 -45.11 -50.66
CA ASN A 615 -15.18 -45.53 -51.56
C ASN A 615 -13.78 -45.38 -50.90
N ALA A 616 -13.02 -46.40 -51.22
CA ALA A 616 -11.69 -46.69 -50.75
C ALA A 616 -10.63 -45.60 -50.97
N TYR A 617 -9.71 -45.44 -50.01
CA TYR A 617 -8.27 -45.43 -50.28
C TYR A 617 -7.52 -45.90 -49.06
N ARG A 618 -6.50 -46.77 -49.28
CA ARG A 618 -5.69 -47.47 -48.31
C ARG A 618 -4.35 -46.72 -48.04
N PRO A 619 -3.56 -47.12 -47.05
CA PRO A 619 -2.95 -46.21 -46.11
C PRO A 619 -1.42 -45.97 -46.33
N ALA A 620 -0.87 -44.99 -45.63
CA ALA A 620 0.59 -44.96 -45.36
C ALA A 620 0.83 -44.73 -43.88
N SER A 621 1.63 -45.63 -43.34
CA SER A 621 2.11 -45.76 -41.98
C SER A 621 3.19 -44.72 -41.61
N SER A 622 3.21 -44.26 -40.36
CA SER A 622 4.39 -44.18 -39.45
C SER A 622 3.95 -43.35 -38.26
N ALA A 623 3.81 -43.92 -37.11
CA ALA A 623 4.76 -44.04 -35.99
C ALA A 623 5.44 -42.72 -35.61
N ASP A 624 5.02 -42.21 -34.46
CA ASP A 624 5.94 -41.91 -33.37
C ASP A 624 5.13 -41.61 -32.09
N GLU A 625 5.20 -42.55 -31.14
CA GLU A 625 4.85 -42.37 -29.74
C GLU A 625 6.02 -41.61 -29.10
N GLU A 626 5.79 -40.47 -28.48
CA GLU A 626 6.73 -39.89 -27.52
C GLU A 626 6.33 -40.28 -26.10
N GLU A 627 7.17 -41.17 -25.54
CA GLU A 627 7.23 -41.55 -24.15
C GLU A 627 7.61 -40.33 -23.29
N VAL A 628 6.84 -40.08 -22.22
CA VAL A 628 7.23 -39.18 -21.12
C VAL A 628 8.24 -39.92 -20.26
N VAL A 629 9.47 -39.46 -20.22
CA VAL A 629 10.54 -39.99 -19.35
C VAL A 629 10.60 -39.13 -18.08
N ASP A 630 10.36 -39.79 -16.93
CA ASP A 630 10.66 -39.27 -15.59
C ASP A 630 12.17 -39.02 -15.46
N ALA A 631 12.57 -37.81 -15.06
CA ALA A 631 13.95 -37.50 -14.75
C ALA A 631 14.24 -37.73 -13.28
N GLU A 632 15.03 -38.73 -12.97
CA GLU A 632 15.67 -38.96 -11.67
C GLU A 632 16.77 -37.91 -11.44
N TYR A 633 16.82 -37.37 -10.22
CA TYR A 633 17.90 -36.52 -9.73
C TYR A 633 19.05 -37.39 -9.19
N GLU A 634 20.25 -37.18 -9.73
CA GLU A 634 21.50 -37.66 -9.12
C GLU A 634 22.20 -36.48 -8.43
N GLU A 635 22.46 -36.63 -7.13
CA GLU A 635 23.37 -35.77 -6.36
C GLU A 635 24.82 -36.12 -6.73
N VAL A 636 25.61 -35.09 -7.04
CA VAL A 636 27.08 -35.24 -7.04
C VAL A 636 27.71 -34.07 -6.29
N GLY A 637 28.40 -34.40 -5.19
CA GLY A 637 29.55 -33.94 -4.51
C GLY A 637 29.84 -32.48 -4.22
#